data_e22bdde0f2d3c068efb18dccb569048f
#
_entry.id   e22bdde0f2d3c068efb18dccb569048f
#
_cell.length_a   1.000
_cell.length_b   1.000
_cell.length_c   1.000
_cell.angle_alpha   90.00
_cell.angle_beta   90.00
_cell.angle_gamma   90.00
#
_symmetry.space_group_name_H-M   'P 1'
#
loop_
_entity.id
_entity.type
_entity.pdbx_description
1 polymer ?
#
loop_
_entity_poly.entity_id
_entity_poly.type
_entity_poly.pdbx_seq_one_letter_code
_entity_poly.pdbx_strand_id
1 'polypeptide(L)'
;MARDKIIQFKKIIKPKQSLSKGYALYNEGKCLYNQNKDDLAFKKFLEAEKFGFESDDMYACMAWLVGRDSQKTDKVLEYINKAIELDSENSYAHYLKGYTLESIGQYSEALSCLLKAEELHYDSPYLYTKISYCYEQMGEELKSIAYASKAIKKYPNEIDCYRRKAWVYFSHNNNEEALKYFLEAEKLGDTSNFYQISYCYSELENHKKALAYANKSIIADRNNFYGYYRKGFVYYMSEKYEKALENFLKAVSLIKEEAAEVYDMYPRISWIYQNIKDDIENAKKYAKISIDIMPEYDFAQYRMGCIYLYADKNYKEAAKYFKKALALKMGETDIYVYYDVGKNYFSMKKYAQALKYVEMGLSIQPENLGLCSVKISILYKQRKYEEVRTLLQGALEKYPDDIWVQQANAMILAHFKQYDEAVKILEPIRKDLQEVNVYALFVLANCYFKKKEYEKSLETFLEYSQKEYLEYLEKQDIRSIRSFIKELSKLFPNDDRLNQIEENFKPVLNPIE
;
A
#
# COMPACT_ATOMS: atom_id res chain seq x y z
N MET A 1 57.81 51.60 -7.35
CA MET A 1 58.63 50.70 -8.18
C MET A 1 57.87 49.37 -8.23
N ALA A 2 56.95 49.30 -9.21
CA ALA A 2 56.20 48.11 -9.47
C ALA A 2 56.95 47.30 -10.55
N ARG A 3 57.27 46.07 -10.29
CA ARG A 3 57.78 45.14 -11.30
C ARG A 3 56.62 44.28 -11.76
N ASP A 4 56.11 44.60 -12.97
CA ASP A 4 55.19 43.78 -13.73
C ASP A 4 55.85 42.43 -14.03
N LYS A 5 55.30 41.36 -13.45
CA LYS A 5 55.57 40.00 -13.93
C LYS A 5 54.64 39.68 -15.10
N ILE A 6 55.12 39.92 -16.29
CA ILE A 6 54.57 39.38 -17.52
C ILE A 6 54.78 37.86 -17.48
N ILE A 7 53.72 37.10 -17.19
CA ILE A 7 53.70 35.65 -17.38
C ILE A 7 53.50 35.43 -18.88
N GLN A 8 54.57 35.22 -19.61
CA GLN A 8 54.54 34.72 -20.98
C GLN A 8 54.03 33.26 -20.94
N PHE A 9 52.78 33.05 -21.38
CA PHE A 9 52.34 31.74 -21.79
C PHE A 9 53.14 31.32 -23.04
N LYS A 10 54.18 30.53 -22.84
CA LYS A 10 54.81 29.78 -23.90
C LYS A 10 53.79 28.74 -24.40
N LYS A 11 53.09 29.06 -25.47
CA LYS A 11 52.39 28.08 -26.30
C LYS A 11 53.47 27.10 -26.79
N ILE A 12 53.54 25.90 -26.17
CA ILE A 12 54.39 24.83 -26.66
C ILE A 12 53.78 24.37 -27.98
N ILE A 13 54.29 24.88 -29.11
CA ILE A 13 53.92 24.41 -30.45
C ILE A 13 54.54 23.02 -30.58
N LYS A 14 53.73 21.99 -30.40
CA LYS A 14 54.14 20.60 -30.60
C LYS A 14 54.52 20.40 -32.07
N PRO A 15 55.59 19.64 -32.40
CA PRO A 15 56.04 19.44 -33.77
C PRO A 15 54.90 18.85 -34.66
N LYS A 16 54.82 19.31 -35.91
CA LYS A 16 53.81 18.81 -36.91
C LYS A 16 53.73 17.26 -36.97
N GLN A 17 54.84 16.56 -36.78
CA GLN A 17 54.92 15.09 -36.77
C GLN A 17 54.19 14.44 -35.57
N SER A 18 54.19 15.11 -34.41
CA SER A 18 53.47 14.65 -33.22
C SER A 18 51.96 14.72 -33.40
N LEU A 19 51.43 15.82 -33.94
CA LEU A 19 50.02 16.01 -34.25
C LEU A 19 49.51 15.02 -35.30
N SER A 20 50.30 14.71 -36.33
CA SER A 20 49.96 13.72 -37.36
C SER A 20 49.82 12.31 -36.77
N LYS A 21 50.71 11.93 -35.80
CA LYS A 21 50.64 10.66 -35.08
C LYS A 21 49.42 10.63 -34.15
N GLY A 22 49.13 11.73 -33.44
CA GLY A 22 47.93 11.83 -32.60
C GLY A 22 46.64 11.68 -33.42
N TYR A 23 46.56 12.29 -34.59
CA TYR A 23 45.40 12.14 -35.49
C TYR A 23 45.24 10.68 -35.99
N ALA A 24 46.35 10.01 -36.33
CA ALA A 24 46.29 8.61 -36.76
C ALA A 24 45.77 7.70 -35.63
N LEU A 25 46.24 7.92 -34.37
CA LEU A 25 45.79 7.19 -33.20
C LEU A 25 44.31 7.46 -32.89
N TYR A 26 43.84 8.70 -33.05
CA TYR A 26 42.43 9.03 -32.94
C TYR A 26 41.59 8.25 -33.94
N ASN A 27 41.97 8.20 -35.20
CA ASN A 27 41.24 7.46 -36.24
C ASN A 27 41.22 5.95 -35.95
N GLU A 28 42.33 5.38 -35.45
CA GLU A 28 42.37 4.01 -34.99
C GLU A 28 41.46 3.77 -33.82
N GLY A 29 41.44 4.66 -32.82
CA GLY A 29 40.54 4.66 -31.69
C GLY A 29 39.07 4.74 -32.12
N LYS A 30 38.73 5.63 -33.08
CA LYS A 30 37.36 5.74 -33.60
C LYS A 30 36.91 4.49 -34.35
N CYS A 31 37.80 3.85 -35.08
CA CYS A 31 37.52 2.57 -35.74
C CYS A 31 37.23 1.47 -34.71
N LEU A 32 38.02 1.41 -33.63
CA LEU A 32 37.83 0.45 -32.53
C LEU A 32 36.53 0.73 -31.77
N TYR A 33 36.19 1.98 -31.51
CA TYR A 33 34.93 2.40 -30.92
C TYR A 33 33.72 1.92 -31.72
N ASN A 34 33.76 2.12 -33.07
CA ASN A 34 32.71 1.63 -33.95
C ASN A 34 32.61 0.11 -34.05
N GLN A 35 33.69 -0.61 -33.65
CA GLN A 35 33.71 -2.08 -33.50
C GLN A 35 33.32 -2.57 -32.10
N ASN A 36 32.88 -1.69 -31.21
CA ASN A 36 32.57 -1.98 -29.79
C ASN A 36 33.77 -2.57 -29.01
N LYS A 37 35.00 -2.21 -29.40
CA LYS A 37 36.25 -2.58 -28.71
C LYS A 37 36.66 -1.48 -27.75
N ASP A 38 35.83 -1.23 -26.73
CA ASP A 38 35.82 -0.06 -25.88
C ASP A 38 37.15 0.24 -25.17
N ASP A 39 37.75 -0.77 -24.52
CA ASP A 39 39.02 -0.61 -23.79
C ASP A 39 40.17 -0.25 -24.71
N LEU A 40 40.20 -0.83 -25.92
CA LEU A 40 41.23 -0.52 -26.90
C LEU A 40 41.03 0.86 -27.51
N ALA A 41 39.77 1.23 -27.79
CA ALA A 41 39.42 2.55 -28.28
C ALA A 41 39.86 3.62 -27.26
N PHE A 42 39.53 3.45 -26.00
CA PHE A 42 39.89 4.39 -24.93
C PHE A 42 41.41 4.56 -24.80
N LYS A 43 42.18 3.44 -24.84
CA LYS A 43 43.65 3.51 -24.84
C LYS A 43 44.20 4.30 -25.99
N LYS A 44 43.65 4.13 -27.20
CA LYS A 44 44.07 4.88 -28.41
C LYS A 44 43.75 6.37 -28.31
N PHE A 45 42.62 6.73 -27.72
CA PHE A 45 42.28 8.14 -27.49
C PHE A 45 43.22 8.77 -26.44
N LEU A 46 43.57 8.07 -25.37
CA LEU A 46 44.56 8.54 -24.40
C LEU A 46 45.97 8.69 -25.04
N GLU A 47 46.36 7.81 -25.95
CA GLU A 47 47.62 7.94 -26.70
C GLU A 47 47.57 9.15 -27.63
N ALA A 48 46.44 9.38 -28.33
CA ALA A 48 46.24 10.55 -29.20
C ALA A 48 46.38 11.86 -28.40
N GLU A 49 45.75 11.96 -27.24
CA GLU A 49 45.85 13.11 -26.32
C GLU A 49 47.32 13.36 -25.89
N LYS A 50 48.07 12.29 -25.54
CA LYS A 50 49.51 12.43 -25.21
C LYS A 50 50.33 13.01 -26.36
N PHE A 51 49.99 12.71 -27.61
CA PHE A 51 50.63 13.28 -28.78
C PHE A 51 50.12 14.70 -29.14
N GLY A 52 49.19 15.22 -28.30
CA GLY A 52 48.66 16.58 -28.43
C GLY A 52 47.52 16.73 -29.41
N PHE A 53 46.92 15.64 -29.84
CA PHE A 53 45.69 15.70 -30.62
C PHE A 53 44.50 15.84 -29.66
N GLU A 54 43.66 16.81 -29.94
CA GLU A 54 42.46 17.12 -29.18
C GLU A 54 41.33 17.37 -30.17
N SER A 55 40.18 16.75 -29.96
CA SER A 55 38.95 17.06 -30.71
C SER A 55 37.74 16.83 -29.82
N ASP A 56 36.68 17.56 -30.08
CA ASP A 56 35.39 17.49 -29.43
C ASP A 56 34.81 16.06 -29.51
N ASP A 57 34.83 15.48 -30.73
CA ASP A 57 34.35 14.09 -30.95
C ASP A 57 35.16 13.05 -30.16
N MET A 58 36.49 13.20 -30.07
CA MET A 58 37.33 12.31 -29.27
C MET A 58 36.94 12.34 -27.79
N TYR A 59 36.80 13.53 -27.24
CA TYR A 59 36.44 13.69 -25.82
C TYR A 59 35.00 13.25 -25.55
N ALA A 60 34.07 13.48 -26.46
CA ALA A 60 32.71 12.97 -26.36
C ALA A 60 32.68 11.41 -26.36
N CYS A 61 33.48 10.76 -27.22
CA CYS A 61 33.65 9.30 -27.18
C CYS A 61 34.30 8.82 -25.88
N MET A 62 35.33 9.51 -25.38
CA MET A 62 35.97 9.17 -24.10
C MET A 62 35.00 9.30 -22.92
N ALA A 63 34.18 10.32 -22.91
CA ALA A 63 33.13 10.52 -21.92
C ALA A 63 32.15 9.34 -21.92
N TRP A 64 31.65 8.95 -23.08
CA TRP A 64 30.74 7.81 -23.21
C TRP A 64 31.36 6.50 -22.73
N LEU A 65 32.62 6.22 -23.09
CA LEU A 65 33.33 5.00 -22.69
C LEU A 65 33.55 4.92 -21.18
N VAL A 66 33.90 6.07 -20.53
CA VAL A 66 34.09 6.14 -19.08
C VAL A 66 32.76 6.10 -18.35
N GLY A 67 31.67 6.66 -18.95
CA GLY A 67 30.36 6.78 -18.34
C GLY A 67 29.62 5.45 -18.09
N ARG A 68 30.17 4.33 -18.57
CA ARG A 68 29.69 2.99 -18.20
C ARG A 68 29.98 2.62 -16.75
N ASP A 69 30.93 3.28 -16.13
CA ASP A 69 31.25 3.14 -14.71
C ASP A 69 30.67 4.33 -13.94
N SER A 70 29.58 4.08 -13.22
CA SER A 70 28.84 5.11 -12.46
C SER A 70 29.67 5.80 -11.38
N GLN A 71 30.81 5.22 -10.98
CA GLN A 71 31.70 5.82 -9.98
C GLN A 71 32.62 6.91 -10.55
N LYS A 72 32.62 7.10 -11.88
CA LYS A 72 33.53 8.05 -12.59
C LYS A 72 32.84 9.30 -13.13
N THR A 73 31.74 9.71 -12.54
CA THR A 73 30.91 10.83 -13.02
C THR A 73 31.72 12.12 -13.22
N ASP A 74 32.60 12.48 -12.29
CA ASP A 74 33.44 13.68 -12.41
C ASP A 74 34.35 13.62 -13.63
N LYS A 75 34.90 12.44 -13.90
CA LYS A 75 35.77 12.23 -15.07
C LYS A 75 34.99 12.31 -16.39
N VAL A 76 33.76 11.80 -16.38
CA VAL A 76 32.83 11.93 -17.52
C VAL A 76 32.54 13.39 -17.82
N LEU A 77 32.18 14.17 -16.78
CA LEU A 77 31.91 15.60 -16.93
C LEU A 77 33.16 16.40 -17.36
N GLU A 78 34.37 16.02 -16.90
CA GLU A 78 35.62 16.61 -17.37
C GLU A 78 35.77 16.46 -18.88
N TYR A 79 35.62 15.26 -19.43
CA TYR A 79 35.74 15.02 -20.87
C TYR A 79 34.64 15.71 -21.66
N ILE A 80 33.39 15.69 -21.17
CA ILE A 80 32.28 16.39 -21.82
C ILE A 80 32.56 17.91 -21.91
N ASN A 81 33.03 18.50 -20.79
CA ASN A 81 33.33 19.92 -20.78
C ASN A 81 34.47 20.28 -21.76
N LYS A 82 35.52 19.45 -21.87
CA LYS A 82 36.56 19.60 -22.87
C LYS A 82 35.98 19.52 -24.29
N ALA A 83 35.04 18.60 -24.56
CA ALA A 83 34.39 18.52 -25.86
C ALA A 83 33.62 19.80 -26.20
N ILE A 84 32.84 20.34 -25.25
CA ILE A 84 32.05 21.56 -25.40
C ILE A 84 32.96 22.81 -25.52
N GLU A 85 34.11 22.84 -24.83
CA GLU A 85 35.11 23.91 -24.96
C GLU A 85 35.75 23.96 -26.34
N LEU A 86 35.97 22.79 -26.96
CA LEU A 86 36.52 22.68 -28.31
C LEU A 86 35.48 23.00 -29.38
N ASP A 87 34.26 22.57 -29.20
CA ASP A 87 33.11 22.85 -30.05
C ASP A 87 31.85 23.04 -29.22
N SER A 88 31.44 24.30 -29.06
CA SER A 88 30.23 24.68 -28.30
C SER A 88 28.92 24.26 -29.01
N GLU A 89 28.97 23.85 -30.26
CA GLU A 89 27.85 23.39 -31.07
C GLU A 89 27.80 21.86 -31.19
N ASN A 90 28.67 21.13 -30.48
CA ASN A 90 28.64 19.69 -30.47
C ASN A 90 27.36 19.19 -29.76
N SER A 91 26.35 18.89 -30.55
CA SER A 91 25.03 18.45 -30.07
C SER A 91 25.09 17.16 -29.27
N TYR A 92 26.00 16.24 -29.61
CA TYR A 92 26.18 14.97 -28.87
C TYR A 92 26.82 15.20 -27.49
N ALA A 93 27.79 16.12 -27.40
CA ALA A 93 28.39 16.48 -26.11
C ALA A 93 27.36 17.08 -25.13
N HIS A 94 26.48 17.98 -25.65
CA HIS A 94 25.36 18.51 -24.85
C HIS A 94 24.38 17.42 -24.41
N TYR A 95 24.04 16.47 -25.30
CA TYR A 95 23.21 15.32 -24.93
C TYR A 95 23.87 14.48 -23.84
N LEU A 96 25.15 14.15 -23.98
CA LEU A 96 25.88 13.37 -22.94
C LEU A 96 25.94 14.12 -21.61
N LYS A 97 26.11 15.45 -21.61
CA LYS A 97 26.08 16.26 -20.40
C LYS A 97 24.73 16.16 -19.70
N GLY A 98 23.65 16.33 -20.47
CA GLY A 98 22.30 16.20 -19.94
C GLY A 98 22.00 14.80 -19.41
N TYR A 99 22.42 13.76 -20.13
CA TYR A 99 22.29 12.35 -19.70
C TYR A 99 23.04 12.10 -18.38
N THR A 100 24.27 12.58 -18.25
CA THR A 100 25.09 12.40 -17.04
C THR A 100 24.50 13.15 -15.85
N LEU A 101 24.08 14.40 -16.04
CA LEU A 101 23.46 15.21 -14.98
C LEU A 101 22.11 14.62 -14.53
N GLU A 102 21.32 14.06 -15.45
CA GLU A 102 20.08 13.37 -15.12
C GLU A 102 20.33 12.15 -14.23
N SER A 103 21.40 11.37 -14.51
CA SER A 103 21.73 10.16 -13.74
C SER A 103 22.13 10.44 -12.29
N ILE A 104 22.55 11.69 -11.99
CA ILE A 104 22.88 12.15 -10.63
C ILE A 104 21.79 13.04 -9.99
N GLY A 105 20.60 13.09 -10.62
CA GLY A 105 19.45 13.81 -10.09
C GLY A 105 19.46 15.34 -10.31
N GLN A 106 20.40 15.89 -11.09
CA GLN A 106 20.48 17.33 -11.41
C GLN A 106 19.55 17.65 -12.60
N TYR A 107 18.25 17.48 -12.41
CA TYR A 107 17.26 17.50 -13.50
C TYR A 107 17.14 18.84 -14.21
N SER A 108 17.28 19.98 -13.51
CA SER A 108 17.17 21.32 -14.11
C SER A 108 18.33 21.61 -15.08
N GLU A 109 19.57 21.29 -14.65
CA GLU A 109 20.77 21.47 -15.46
C GLU A 109 20.81 20.45 -16.60
N ALA A 110 20.39 19.20 -16.33
CA ALA A 110 20.22 18.16 -17.34
C ALA A 110 19.27 18.61 -18.45
N LEU A 111 18.10 19.14 -18.08
CA LEU A 111 17.10 19.64 -19.02
C LEU A 111 17.66 20.75 -19.89
N SER A 112 18.40 21.72 -19.32
CA SER A 112 19.04 22.81 -20.09
C SER A 112 19.99 22.27 -21.15
N CYS A 113 20.82 21.28 -20.81
CA CYS A 113 21.76 20.65 -21.74
C CYS A 113 21.02 19.82 -22.83
N LEU A 114 19.98 19.08 -22.45
CA LEU A 114 19.18 18.30 -23.42
C LEU A 114 18.41 19.18 -24.40
N LEU A 115 17.84 20.30 -23.94
CA LEU A 115 17.19 21.27 -24.81
C LEU A 115 18.20 21.96 -25.77
N LYS A 116 19.44 22.21 -25.28
CA LYS A 116 20.51 22.69 -26.15
C LYS A 116 20.89 21.67 -27.22
N ALA A 117 20.96 20.38 -26.86
CA ALA A 117 21.18 19.31 -27.84
C ALA A 117 20.05 19.25 -28.89
N GLU A 118 18.78 19.46 -28.46
CA GLU A 118 17.65 19.55 -29.38
C GLU A 118 17.75 20.75 -30.32
N GLU A 119 18.10 21.93 -29.82
CA GLU A 119 18.34 23.14 -30.60
C GLU A 119 19.43 22.92 -31.64
N LEU A 120 20.48 22.19 -31.28
CA LEU A 120 21.59 21.81 -32.14
C LEU A 120 21.29 20.58 -33.03
N HIS A 121 20.01 20.22 -33.12
CA HIS A 121 19.50 19.15 -33.99
C HIS A 121 20.05 17.75 -33.70
N TYR A 122 20.38 17.43 -32.41
CA TYR A 122 20.71 16.07 -32.07
C TYR A 122 19.51 15.15 -32.31
N ASP A 123 19.68 14.15 -33.15
CA ASP A 123 18.59 13.27 -33.58
C ASP A 123 18.66 11.91 -32.92
N SER A 124 17.83 11.69 -31.85
CA SER A 124 17.77 10.45 -31.12
C SER A 124 16.42 10.30 -30.39
N PRO A 125 15.81 9.11 -30.42
CA PRO A 125 14.59 8.86 -29.60
C PRO A 125 14.86 9.08 -28.10
N TYR A 126 16.06 8.74 -27.63
CA TYR A 126 16.45 8.91 -26.23
C TYR A 126 16.52 10.37 -25.79
N LEU A 127 16.83 11.31 -26.67
CA LEU A 127 16.80 12.73 -26.33
C LEU A 127 15.43 13.16 -25.82
N TYR A 128 14.38 12.86 -26.56
CA TYR A 128 13.01 13.26 -26.21
C TYR A 128 12.48 12.52 -24.98
N THR A 129 12.82 11.25 -24.82
CA THR A 129 12.43 10.48 -23.63
C THR A 129 13.15 11.00 -22.38
N LYS A 130 14.41 11.43 -22.48
CA LYS A 130 15.16 12.04 -21.37
C LYS A 130 14.64 13.43 -21.00
N ILE A 131 14.31 14.27 -21.99
CA ILE A 131 13.66 15.56 -21.72
C ILE A 131 12.31 15.36 -21.01
N SER A 132 11.50 14.41 -21.48
CA SER A 132 10.25 14.04 -20.82
C SER A 132 10.49 13.60 -19.36
N TYR A 133 11.52 12.79 -19.11
CA TYR A 133 11.85 12.34 -17.76
C TYR A 133 12.27 13.48 -16.83
N CYS A 134 13.12 14.40 -17.31
CA CYS A 134 13.50 15.56 -16.53
C CYS A 134 12.29 16.44 -16.16
N TYR A 135 11.36 16.68 -17.09
CA TYR A 135 10.13 17.40 -16.78
C TYR A 135 9.27 16.70 -15.74
N GLU A 136 9.15 15.36 -15.81
CA GLU A 136 8.40 14.59 -14.80
C GLU A 136 9.02 14.73 -13.41
N GLN A 137 10.35 14.59 -13.29
CA GLN A 137 11.05 14.73 -12.02
C GLN A 137 10.96 16.15 -11.43
N MET A 138 10.69 17.15 -12.27
CA MET A 138 10.45 18.53 -11.87
C MET A 138 8.95 18.83 -11.59
N GLY A 139 8.05 17.83 -11.69
CA GLY A 139 6.62 18.00 -11.49
C GLY A 139 5.87 18.67 -12.65
N GLU A 140 6.49 18.80 -13.81
CA GLU A 140 5.94 19.45 -15.02
C GLU A 140 5.24 18.43 -15.93
N GLU A 141 4.16 17.83 -15.43
CA GLU A 141 3.45 16.70 -16.08
C GLU A 141 3.08 16.98 -17.54
N LEU A 142 2.45 18.11 -17.83
CA LEU A 142 1.99 18.45 -19.18
C LEU A 142 3.15 18.55 -20.18
N LYS A 143 4.29 19.09 -19.77
CA LYS A 143 5.49 19.17 -20.62
C LYS A 143 6.10 17.78 -20.80
N SER A 144 6.11 16.97 -19.77
CA SER A 144 6.56 15.57 -19.85
C SER A 144 5.75 14.79 -20.88
N ILE A 145 4.41 14.86 -20.81
CA ILE A 145 3.52 14.22 -21.79
C ILE A 145 3.74 14.75 -23.21
N ALA A 146 3.94 16.07 -23.37
CA ALA A 146 4.18 16.69 -24.66
C ALA A 146 5.45 16.16 -25.34
N TYR A 147 6.57 16.07 -24.56
CA TYR A 147 7.82 15.53 -25.07
C TYR A 147 7.78 14.03 -25.33
N ALA A 148 7.12 13.24 -24.50
CA ALA A 148 6.88 11.83 -24.77
C ALA A 148 6.04 11.63 -26.05
N SER A 149 5.04 12.51 -26.28
CA SER A 149 4.22 12.47 -27.49
C SER A 149 5.03 12.88 -28.73
N LYS A 150 5.93 13.88 -28.62
CA LYS A 150 6.86 14.28 -29.66
C LYS A 150 7.81 13.14 -30.03
N ALA A 151 8.29 12.37 -29.02
CA ALA A 151 9.11 11.18 -29.24
C ALA A 151 8.37 10.15 -30.11
N ILE A 152 7.14 9.78 -29.74
CA ILE A 152 6.31 8.81 -30.49
C ILE A 152 6.05 9.30 -31.92
N LYS A 153 5.72 10.59 -32.09
CA LYS A 153 5.46 11.16 -33.42
C LYS A 153 6.66 11.06 -34.33
N LYS A 154 7.86 11.27 -33.79
CA LYS A 154 9.11 11.25 -34.57
C LYS A 154 9.65 9.82 -34.76
N TYR A 155 9.45 8.94 -33.77
CA TYR A 155 9.97 7.58 -33.76
C TYR A 155 8.87 6.57 -33.45
N PRO A 156 7.91 6.35 -34.37
CA PRO A 156 6.72 5.54 -34.10
C PRO A 156 6.98 4.05 -33.92
N ASN A 157 8.16 3.54 -34.22
CA ASN A 157 8.54 2.14 -34.07
C ASN A 157 9.46 1.89 -32.84
N GLU A 158 9.76 2.95 -32.08
CA GLU A 158 10.65 2.83 -30.92
C GLU A 158 9.88 2.54 -29.65
N ILE A 159 10.13 1.37 -29.05
CA ILE A 159 9.48 0.87 -27.83
C ILE A 159 9.61 1.88 -26.69
N ASP A 160 10.81 2.44 -26.50
CA ASP A 160 11.11 3.35 -25.39
C ASP A 160 10.25 4.62 -25.39
N CYS A 161 9.83 5.08 -26.58
CA CYS A 161 8.94 6.24 -26.69
C CYS A 161 7.55 5.97 -26.10
N TYR A 162 6.97 4.81 -26.42
CA TYR A 162 5.67 4.39 -25.87
C TYR A 162 5.78 4.06 -24.39
N ARG A 163 6.83 3.33 -24.00
CA ARG A 163 7.11 3.02 -22.61
C ARG A 163 7.26 4.28 -21.76
N ARG A 164 8.01 5.28 -22.25
CA ARG A 164 8.15 6.56 -21.56
C ARG A 164 6.80 7.23 -21.32
N LYS A 165 5.96 7.32 -22.34
CA LYS A 165 4.64 7.94 -22.22
C LYS A 165 3.71 7.16 -21.28
N ALA A 166 3.77 5.82 -21.32
CA ALA A 166 3.04 4.97 -20.39
C ALA A 166 3.46 5.23 -18.93
N TRP A 167 4.77 5.36 -18.69
CA TRP A 167 5.30 5.64 -17.34
C TRP A 167 4.88 7.01 -16.83
N VAL A 168 4.81 8.06 -17.66
CA VAL A 168 4.31 9.37 -17.22
C VAL A 168 2.87 9.27 -16.74
N TYR A 169 2.00 8.59 -17.46
CA TYR A 169 0.62 8.39 -17.02
C TYR A 169 0.52 7.49 -15.80
N PHE A 170 1.35 6.46 -15.72
CA PHE A 170 1.37 5.51 -14.61
C PHE A 170 1.76 6.18 -13.29
N SER A 171 2.79 7.03 -13.29
CA SER A 171 3.24 7.77 -12.10
C SER A 171 2.21 8.78 -11.58
N HIS A 172 1.30 9.22 -12.46
CA HIS A 172 0.18 10.10 -12.09
C HIS A 172 -1.16 9.35 -11.88
N ASN A 173 -1.12 8.03 -11.69
CA ASN A 173 -2.28 7.16 -11.46
C ASN A 173 -3.34 7.19 -12.59
N ASN A 174 -2.98 7.66 -13.79
CA ASN A 174 -3.86 7.56 -14.95
C ASN A 174 -3.71 6.18 -15.61
N ASN A 175 -4.32 5.18 -15.00
CA ASN A 175 -4.14 3.78 -15.37
C ASN A 175 -4.73 3.43 -16.75
N GLU A 176 -5.74 4.15 -17.24
CA GLU A 176 -6.32 3.94 -18.57
C GLU A 176 -5.33 4.32 -19.69
N GLU A 177 -4.81 5.54 -19.64
CA GLU A 177 -3.84 6.01 -20.63
C GLU A 177 -2.50 5.27 -20.49
N ALA A 178 -2.04 4.98 -19.27
CA ALA A 178 -0.84 4.17 -19.04
C ALA A 178 -0.97 2.80 -19.71
N LEU A 179 -2.09 2.10 -19.48
CA LEU A 179 -2.38 0.81 -20.08
C LEU A 179 -2.36 0.85 -21.60
N LYS A 180 -2.97 1.86 -22.20
CA LYS A 180 -2.99 2.06 -23.66
C LYS A 180 -1.58 2.08 -24.24
N TYR A 181 -0.68 2.89 -23.67
CA TYR A 181 0.68 3.03 -24.18
C TYR A 181 1.58 1.84 -23.83
N PHE A 182 1.39 1.17 -22.69
CA PHE A 182 2.06 -0.10 -22.42
C PHE A 182 1.66 -1.19 -23.41
N LEU A 183 0.38 -1.26 -23.81
CA LEU A 183 -0.08 -2.21 -24.81
C LEU A 183 0.45 -1.89 -26.22
N GLU A 184 0.64 -0.62 -26.58
CA GLU A 184 1.32 -0.25 -27.82
C GLU A 184 2.80 -0.67 -27.80
N ALA A 185 3.50 -0.50 -26.66
CA ALA A 185 4.86 -1.01 -26.50
C ALA A 185 4.91 -2.55 -26.61
N GLU A 186 3.94 -3.27 -26.02
CA GLU A 186 3.83 -4.74 -26.16
C GLU A 186 3.66 -5.17 -27.62
N LYS A 187 2.86 -4.46 -28.42
CA LYS A 187 2.69 -4.74 -29.87
C LYS A 187 4.01 -4.61 -30.65
N LEU A 188 4.89 -3.74 -30.19
CA LEU A 188 6.25 -3.59 -30.74
C LEU A 188 7.25 -4.61 -30.20
N GLY A 189 6.83 -5.50 -29.30
CA GLY A 189 7.64 -6.58 -28.75
C GLY A 189 8.17 -6.35 -27.33
N ASP A 190 7.72 -5.29 -26.63
CA ASP A 190 8.10 -5.09 -25.23
C ASP A 190 7.49 -6.14 -24.30
N THR A 191 8.33 -6.81 -23.54
CA THR A 191 7.93 -7.81 -22.53
C THR A 191 8.26 -7.38 -21.10
N SER A 192 8.87 -6.21 -20.94
CA SER A 192 9.40 -5.75 -19.65
C SER A 192 8.33 -5.18 -18.72
N ASN A 193 7.19 -4.74 -19.25
CA ASN A 193 6.16 -4.02 -18.51
C ASN A 193 4.90 -4.87 -18.20
N PHE A 194 4.97 -6.19 -18.27
CA PHE A 194 3.80 -7.05 -18.02
C PHE A 194 3.24 -6.90 -16.61
N TYR A 195 4.06 -6.65 -15.60
CA TYR A 195 3.55 -6.46 -14.25
C TYR A 195 2.85 -5.10 -14.07
N GLN A 196 3.28 -4.03 -14.76
CA GLN A 196 2.59 -2.74 -14.79
C GLN A 196 1.25 -2.85 -15.52
N ILE A 197 1.21 -3.58 -16.64
CA ILE A 197 -0.03 -3.86 -17.36
C ILE A 197 -1.00 -4.64 -16.44
N SER A 198 -0.50 -5.62 -15.68
CA SER A 198 -1.28 -6.34 -14.67
C SER A 198 -1.80 -5.39 -13.60
N TYR A 199 -0.99 -4.43 -13.14
CA TYR A 199 -1.40 -3.40 -12.20
C TYR A 199 -2.55 -2.57 -12.76
N CYS A 200 -2.38 -1.96 -13.94
CA CYS A 200 -3.40 -1.14 -14.56
C CYS A 200 -4.73 -1.89 -14.73
N TYR A 201 -4.69 -3.16 -15.18
CA TYR A 201 -5.90 -3.96 -15.26
C TYR A 201 -6.54 -4.26 -13.90
N SER A 202 -5.76 -4.38 -12.82
CA SER A 202 -6.31 -4.57 -11.47
C SER A 202 -7.02 -3.31 -10.99
N GLU A 203 -6.42 -2.13 -11.18
CA GLU A 203 -7.03 -0.84 -10.83
C GLU A 203 -8.30 -0.53 -11.64
N LEU A 204 -8.37 -1.05 -12.84
CA LEU A 204 -9.56 -1.00 -13.71
C LEU A 204 -10.53 -2.18 -13.46
N GLU A 205 -10.40 -2.88 -12.33
CA GLU A 205 -11.24 -4.01 -11.89
C GLU A 205 -11.30 -5.20 -12.87
N ASN A 206 -10.42 -5.25 -13.87
CA ASN A 206 -10.36 -6.37 -14.82
C ASN A 206 -9.41 -7.48 -14.32
N HIS A 207 -9.81 -8.14 -13.24
CA HIS A 207 -8.99 -9.18 -12.58
C HIS A 207 -8.60 -10.33 -13.51
N LYS A 208 -9.44 -10.68 -14.51
CA LYS A 208 -9.12 -11.74 -15.48
C LYS A 208 -7.90 -11.38 -16.33
N LYS A 209 -7.88 -10.17 -16.91
CA LYS A 209 -6.73 -9.69 -17.69
C LYS A 209 -5.53 -9.42 -16.81
N ALA A 210 -5.72 -8.84 -15.63
CA ALA A 210 -4.65 -8.64 -14.65
C ALA A 210 -3.90 -9.94 -14.34
N LEU A 211 -4.63 -11.04 -14.08
CA LEU A 211 -4.06 -12.36 -13.84
C LEU A 211 -3.31 -12.91 -15.06
N ALA A 212 -3.85 -12.71 -16.27
CA ALA A 212 -3.19 -13.13 -17.50
C ALA A 212 -1.83 -12.43 -17.68
N TYR A 213 -1.75 -11.12 -17.42
CA TYR A 213 -0.51 -10.36 -17.53
C TYR A 213 0.47 -10.63 -16.39
N ALA A 214 0.00 -10.89 -15.17
CA ALA A 214 0.86 -11.38 -14.11
C ALA A 214 1.51 -12.73 -14.49
N ASN A 215 0.77 -13.65 -15.11
CA ASN A 215 1.34 -14.89 -15.63
C ASN A 215 2.32 -14.65 -16.80
N LYS A 216 2.05 -13.71 -17.72
CA LYS A 216 3.01 -13.34 -18.77
C LYS A 216 4.33 -12.82 -18.15
N SER A 217 4.25 -12.00 -17.10
CA SER A 217 5.42 -11.53 -16.36
C SER A 217 6.26 -12.68 -15.78
N ILE A 218 5.60 -13.68 -15.17
CA ILE A 218 6.27 -14.87 -14.62
C ILE A 218 6.89 -15.72 -15.74
N ILE A 219 6.25 -15.85 -16.90
CA ILE A 219 6.78 -16.61 -18.05
C ILE A 219 8.00 -15.91 -18.64
N ALA A 220 7.96 -14.58 -18.73
CA ALA A 220 9.07 -13.78 -19.25
C ALA A 220 10.31 -13.88 -18.34
N ASP A 221 10.13 -13.87 -17.03
CA ASP A 221 11.19 -14.08 -16.05
C ASP A 221 10.65 -14.78 -14.80
N ARG A 222 11.01 -16.06 -14.64
CA ARG A 222 10.59 -16.89 -13.49
C ARG A 222 11.21 -16.47 -12.16
N ASN A 223 12.28 -15.70 -12.20
CA ASN A 223 12.97 -15.21 -11.00
C ASN A 223 12.54 -13.78 -10.63
N ASN A 224 11.74 -13.14 -11.47
CA ASN A 224 11.19 -11.83 -11.18
C ASN A 224 10.04 -11.93 -10.17
N PHE A 225 10.25 -11.43 -8.96
CA PHE A 225 9.25 -11.47 -7.88
C PHE A 225 8.00 -10.63 -8.18
N TYR A 226 8.08 -9.58 -9.02
CA TYR A 226 6.94 -8.72 -9.35
C TYR A 226 5.77 -9.49 -10.00
N GLY A 227 6.05 -10.48 -10.85
CA GLY A 227 5.01 -11.31 -11.45
C GLY A 227 4.21 -12.08 -10.41
N TYR A 228 4.91 -12.70 -9.45
CA TYR A 228 4.27 -13.43 -8.34
C TYR A 228 3.56 -12.48 -7.38
N TYR A 229 4.17 -11.34 -7.04
CA TYR A 229 3.54 -10.31 -6.23
C TYR A 229 2.21 -9.85 -6.84
N ARG A 230 2.20 -9.48 -8.13
CA ARG A 230 0.97 -9.06 -8.83
C ARG A 230 -0.08 -10.16 -8.88
N LYS A 231 0.34 -11.41 -9.14
CA LYS A 231 -0.56 -12.57 -9.13
C LYS A 231 -1.18 -12.79 -7.75
N GLY A 232 -0.39 -12.68 -6.70
CA GLY A 232 -0.86 -12.74 -5.31
C GLY A 232 -1.85 -11.62 -5.01
N PHE A 233 -1.57 -10.40 -5.45
CA PHE A 233 -2.44 -9.23 -5.27
C PHE A 233 -3.80 -9.42 -5.94
N VAL A 234 -3.83 -9.88 -7.21
CA VAL A 234 -5.08 -10.15 -7.93
C VAL A 234 -5.91 -11.25 -7.24
N TYR A 235 -5.26 -12.30 -6.73
CA TYR A 235 -5.96 -13.32 -5.95
C TYR A 235 -6.49 -12.77 -4.63
N TYR A 236 -5.74 -11.89 -3.94
CA TYR A 236 -6.17 -11.24 -2.70
C TYR A 236 -7.44 -10.39 -2.94
N MET A 237 -7.43 -9.55 -3.98
CA MET A 237 -8.59 -8.73 -4.38
C MET A 237 -9.80 -9.58 -4.83
N SER A 238 -9.55 -10.81 -5.28
CA SER A 238 -10.60 -11.78 -5.65
C SER A 238 -10.98 -12.72 -4.49
N GLU A 239 -10.58 -12.41 -3.25
CA GLU A 239 -10.85 -13.17 -2.02
C GLU A 239 -10.35 -14.64 -2.05
N LYS A 240 -9.43 -14.96 -2.95
CA LYS A 240 -8.79 -16.28 -3.06
C LYS A 240 -7.52 -16.32 -2.22
N TYR A 241 -7.69 -16.18 -0.90
CA TYR A 241 -6.62 -15.89 0.05
C TYR A 241 -5.51 -16.95 0.11
N GLU A 242 -5.83 -18.25 -0.02
CA GLU A 242 -4.83 -19.32 -0.07
C GLU A 242 -3.90 -19.18 -1.28
N LYS A 243 -4.47 -18.90 -2.46
CA LYS A 243 -3.68 -18.68 -3.69
C LYS A 243 -2.91 -17.37 -3.62
N ALA A 244 -3.47 -16.35 -2.96
CA ALA A 244 -2.76 -15.10 -2.71
C ALA A 244 -1.53 -15.35 -1.84
N LEU A 245 -1.68 -16.06 -0.73
CA LEU A 245 -0.59 -16.40 0.19
C LEU A 245 0.52 -17.18 -0.51
N GLU A 246 0.18 -18.22 -1.27
CA GLU A 246 1.15 -19.03 -2.04
C GLU A 246 2.02 -18.14 -2.94
N ASN A 247 1.37 -17.26 -3.71
CA ASN A 247 2.10 -16.40 -4.65
C ASN A 247 2.88 -15.30 -3.94
N PHE A 248 2.36 -14.71 -2.87
CA PHE A 248 3.12 -13.76 -2.05
C PHE A 248 4.35 -14.40 -1.41
N LEU A 249 4.23 -15.60 -0.83
CA LEU A 249 5.38 -16.30 -0.26
C LEU A 249 6.41 -16.67 -1.33
N LYS A 250 5.96 -17.00 -2.53
CA LYS A 250 6.87 -17.20 -3.67
C LYS A 250 7.59 -15.92 -4.05
N ALA A 251 6.90 -14.77 -4.10
CA ALA A 251 7.52 -13.47 -4.31
C ALA A 251 8.58 -13.18 -3.22
N VAL A 252 8.22 -13.36 -1.94
CA VAL A 252 9.17 -13.19 -0.81
C VAL A 252 10.42 -14.04 -0.97
N SER A 253 10.28 -15.31 -1.42
CA SER A 253 11.42 -16.20 -1.61
C SER A 253 12.37 -15.79 -2.73
N LEU A 254 11.97 -14.91 -3.64
CA LEU A 254 12.74 -14.43 -4.78
C LEU A 254 13.38 -13.05 -4.53
N ILE A 255 12.96 -12.34 -3.48
CA ILE A 255 13.55 -11.06 -3.09
C ILE A 255 14.93 -11.32 -2.49
N LYS A 256 15.98 -10.79 -3.14
CA LYS A 256 17.38 -10.95 -2.71
C LYS A 256 17.87 -9.86 -1.76
N GLU A 257 17.29 -8.67 -1.86
CA GLU A 257 17.54 -7.50 -1.03
C GLU A 257 16.21 -6.93 -0.58
N GLU A 258 16.18 -6.11 0.47
CA GLU A 258 14.96 -5.47 0.94
C GLU A 258 14.37 -4.60 -0.18
N ALA A 259 13.44 -5.16 -0.94
CA ALA A 259 12.73 -4.43 -1.98
C ALA A 259 11.68 -3.54 -1.32
N ALA A 260 12.05 -2.29 -1.08
CA ALA A 260 11.15 -1.28 -0.50
C ALA A 260 9.86 -1.11 -1.31
N GLU A 261 9.89 -1.44 -2.60
CA GLU A 261 8.75 -1.26 -3.52
C GLU A 261 7.56 -2.23 -3.28
N VAL A 262 7.77 -3.31 -2.51
CA VAL A 262 6.72 -4.32 -2.23
C VAL A 262 6.39 -4.45 -0.75
N TYR A 263 6.73 -3.43 0.03
CA TYR A 263 6.44 -3.39 1.47
C TYR A 263 4.96 -3.62 1.80
N ASP A 264 4.06 -3.25 0.91
CA ASP A 264 2.62 -3.38 1.04
C ASP A 264 2.10 -4.83 0.93
N MET A 265 2.92 -5.76 0.44
CA MET A 265 2.61 -7.18 0.40
C MET A 265 2.57 -7.81 1.80
N TYR A 266 3.51 -7.43 2.66
CA TYR A 266 3.68 -8.05 3.97
C TYR A 266 2.48 -7.87 4.91
N PRO A 267 1.81 -6.69 5.01
CA PRO A 267 0.59 -6.56 5.79
C PRO A 267 -0.57 -7.41 5.27
N ARG A 268 -0.63 -7.67 3.96
CA ARG A 268 -1.63 -8.57 3.37
C ARG A 268 -1.36 -10.03 3.73
N ILE A 269 -0.10 -10.45 3.68
CA ILE A 269 0.32 -11.77 4.19
C ILE A 269 -0.04 -11.89 5.67
N SER A 270 0.27 -10.88 6.48
CA SER A 270 -0.08 -10.81 7.89
C SER A 270 -1.60 -10.96 8.11
N TRP A 271 -2.41 -10.29 7.29
CA TRP A 271 -3.86 -10.38 7.36
C TRP A 271 -4.36 -11.81 7.06
N ILE A 272 -3.82 -12.46 6.02
CA ILE A 272 -4.19 -13.83 5.65
C ILE A 272 -3.83 -14.80 6.78
N TYR A 273 -2.64 -14.69 7.36
CA TYR A 273 -2.24 -15.53 8.49
C TYR A 273 -3.16 -15.36 9.70
N GLN A 274 -3.52 -14.13 10.05
CA GLN A 274 -4.40 -13.86 11.19
C GLN A 274 -5.82 -14.38 10.96
N ASN A 275 -6.43 -14.08 9.80
CA ASN A 275 -7.88 -14.22 9.62
C ASN A 275 -8.29 -15.51 8.88
N ILE A 276 -7.35 -16.14 8.14
CA ILE A 276 -7.65 -17.33 7.33
C ILE A 276 -6.92 -18.57 7.89
N LYS A 277 -5.70 -18.39 8.40
CA LYS A 277 -4.88 -19.49 8.89
C LYS A 277 -4.87 -19.62 10.42
N ASP A 278 -5.38 -18.61 11.12
CA ASP A 278 -5.33 -18.50 12.60
C ASP A 278 -3.89 -18.64 13.16
N ASP A 279 -2.90 -18.19 12.39
CA ASP A 279 -1.48 -18.24 12.72
C ASP A 279 -0.98 -16.86 13.14
N ILE A 280 -1.13 -16.56 14.42
CA ILE A 280 -0.82 -15.25 14.98
C ILE A 280 0.70 -14.95 14.97
N GLU A 281 1.54 -15.99 15.10
CA GLU A 281 3.00 -15.82 15.07
C GLU A 281 3.49 -15.35 13.68
N ASN A 282 3.05 -16.00 12.62
CA ASN A 282 3.36 -15.56 11.27
C ASN A 282 2.69 -14.22 10.94
N ALA A 283 1.48 -13.97 11.43
CA ALA A 283 0.82 -12.67 11.26
C ALA A 283 1.68 -11.53 11.84
N LYS A 284 2.19 -11.66 13.08
CA LYS A 284 3.10 -10.69 13.72
C LYS A 284 4.43 -10.56 12.96
N LYS A 285 5.02 -11.69 12.57
CA LYS A 285 6.27 -11.71 11.81
C LYS A 285 6.19 -10.85 10.57
N TYR A 286 5.18 -11.06 9.73
CA TYR A 286 5.05 -10.33 8.48
C TYR A 286 4.64 -8.86 8.66
N ALA A 287 3.80 -8.54 9.63
CA ALA A 287 3.52 -7.15 9.98
C ALA A 287 4.80 -6.43 10.45
N LYS A 288 5.65 -7.09 11.23
CA LYS A 288 6.92 -6.53 11.69
C LYS A 288 7.90 -6.30 10.55
N ILE A 289 8.05 -7.25 9.62
CA ILE A 289 8.90 -7.08 8.42
C ILE A 289 8.51 -5.79 7.67
N SER A 290 7.21 -5.56 7.45
CA SER A 290 6.75 -4.35 6.79
C SER A 290 7.13 -3.07 7.54
N ILE A 291 7.01 -3.08 8.89
CA ILE A 291 7.40 -1.95 9.74
C ILE A 291 8.91 -1.71 9.71
N ASP A 292 9.71 -2.78 9.69
CA ASP A 292 11.17 -2.69 9.68
C ASP A 292 11.68 -2.13 8.34
N ILE A 293 11.05 -2.50 7.21
CA ILE A 293 11.38 -1.96 5.87
C ILE A 293 10.91 -0.51 5.74
N MET A 294 9.67 -0.22 6.13
CA MET A 294 9.06 1.11 6.00
C MET A 294 8.33 1.48 7.30
N PRO A 295 9.03 2.09 8.27
CA PRO A 295 8.45 2.47 9.57
C PRO A 295 7.29 3.46 9.46
N GLU A 296 7.26 4.26 8.38
CA GLU A 296 6.25 5.28 8.10
C GLU A 296 5.08 4.74 7.27
N TYR A 297 4.98 3.42 7.09
CA TYR A 297 3.83 2.83 6.42
C TYR A 297 2.68 2.64 7.41
N ASP A 298 1.67 3.47 7.27
CA ASP A 298 0.52 3.55 8.17
C ASP A 298 -0.25 2.23 8.28
N PHE A 299 -0.47 1.54 7.15
CA PHE A 299 -1.18 0.27 7.10
C PHE A 299 -0.43 -0.86 7.85
N ALA A 300 0.90 -0.89 7.84
CA ALA A 300 1.67 -1.86 8.61
C ALA A 300 1.53 -1.63 10.12
N GLN A 301 1.56 -0.36 10.55
CA GLN A 301 1.30 0.01 11.95
C GLN A 301 -0.13 -0.36 12.36
N TYR A 302 -1.11 -0.06 11.52
CA TYR A 302 -2.49 -0.44 11.75
C TYR A 302 -2.67 -1.96 11.87
N ARG A 303 -2.08 -2.74 10.96
CA ARG A 303 -2.14 -4.21 11.02
C ARG A 303 -1.62 -4.79 12.33
N MET A 304 -0.47 -4.28 12.82
CA MET A 304 0.06 -4.70 14.12
C MET A 304 -0.91 -4.33 15.26
N GLY A 305 -1.53 -3.15 15.19
CA GLY A 305 -2.57 -2.74 16.13
C GLY A 305 -3.76 -3.70 16.15
N CYS A 306 -4.23 -4.14 14.98
CA CYS A 306 -5.32 -5.11 14.86
C CYS A 306 -4.95 -6.48 15.46
N ILE A 307 -3.73 -6.96 15.26
CA ILE A 307 -3.29 -8.23 15.88
C ILE A 307 -3.34 -8.13 17.41
N TYR A 308 -2.80 -7.05 17.98
CA TYR A 308 -2.87 -6.84 19.43
C TYR A 308 -4.30 -6.65 19.96
N LEU A 309 -5.20 -6.04 19.16
CA LEU A 309 -6.59 -5.86 19.55
C LEU A 309 -7.37 -7.17 19.55
N TYR A 310 -7.31 -7.92 18.45
CA TYR A 310 -8.21 -9.03 18.21
C TYR A 310 -7.66 -10.39 18.67
N ALA A 311 -6.36 -10.63 18.46
CA ALA A 311 -5.74 -11.90 18.80
C ALA A 311 -5.18 -11.90 20.24
N ASP A 312 -4.30 -10.96 20.55
CA ASP A 312 -3.64 -10.92 21.86
C ASP A 312 -4.51 -10.30 22.98
N LYS A 313 -5.55 -9.55 22.60
CA LYS A 313 -6.36 -8.72 23.53
C LYS A 313 -5.50 -7.78 24.37
N ASN A 314 -4.32 -7.39 23.84
CA ASN A 314 -3.41 -6.45 24.48
C ASN A 314 -3.73 -5.01 24.01
N TYR A 315 -4.77 -4.46 24.59
CA TYR A 315 -5.32 -3.15 24.20
C TYR A 315 -4.34 -1.98 24.37
N LYS A 316 -3.37 -2.11 25.31
CA LYS A 316 -2.34 -1.05 25.51
C LYS A 316 -1.35 -1.01 24.36
N GLU A 317 -0.86 -2.17 23.92
CA GLU A 317 0.02 -2.24 22.74
C GLU A 317 -0.73 -1.87 21.48
N ALA A 318 -1.95 -2.37 21.29
CA ALA A 318 -2.79 -1.98 20.15
C ALA A 318 -2.92 -0.45 20.06
N ALA A 319 -3.20 0.24 21.17
CA ALA A 319 -3.32 1.69 21.21
C ALA A 319 -2.04 2.43 20.76
N LYS A 320 -0.85 1.89 21.04
CA LYS A 320 0.43 2.49 20.59
C LYS A 320 0.56 2.45 19.06
N TYR A 321 0.27 1.29 18.47
CA TYR A 321 0.34 1.10 17.03
C TYR A 321 -0.74 1.88 16.29
N PHE A 322 -1.98 1.88 16.77
CA PHE A 322 -3.05 2.70 16.20
C PHE A 322 -2.73 4.20 16.25
N LYS A 323 -2.13 4.68 17.35
CA LYS A 323 -1.69 6.09 17.44
C LYS A 323 -0.65 6.43 16.40
N LYS A 324 0.29 5.51 16.10
CA LYS A 324 1.27 5.71 15.03
C LYS A 324 0.60 5.72 13.66
N ALA A 325 -0.29 4.78 13.37
CA ALA A 325 -1.03 4.73 12.11
C ALA A 325 -1.82 6.03 11.86
N LEU A 326 -2.52 6.54 12.89
CA LEU A 326 -3.24 7.81 12.79
C LEU A 326 -2.31 9.02 12.62
N ALA A 327 -1.13 9.02 13.26
CA ALA A 327 -0.13 10.07 13.07
C ALA A 327 0.44 10.10 11.65
N LEU A 328 0.45 8.94 10.97
CA LEU A 328 0.81 8.76 9.56
C LEU A 328 -0.38 8.97 8.60
N LYS A 329 -1.48 9.55 9.10
CA LYS A 329 -2.67 9.96 8.33
C LYS A 329 -3.56 8.82 7.80
N MET A 330 -3.47 7.62 8.34
CA MET A 330 -4.33 6.51 7.92
C MET A 330 -5.83 6.86 7.97
N GLY A 331 -6.26 7.69 8.92
CA GLY A 331 -7.65 8.14 9.01
C GLY A 331 -8.15 8.99 7.82
N GLU A 332 -7.25 9.53 7.01
CA GLU A 332 -7.59 10.25 5.77
C GLU A 332 -7.84 9.27 4.61
N THR A 333 -7.23 8.08 4.64
CA THR A 333 -7.29 7.07 3.58
C THR A 333 -8.24 5.91 3.91
N ASP A 334 -8.36 5.54 5.20
CA ASP A 334 -9.19 4.43 5.65
C ASP A 334 -9.93 4.79 6.94
N ILE A 335 -11.25 4.96 6.81
CA ILE A 335 -12.13 5.29 7.94
C ILE A 335 -12.25 4.15 8.97
N TYR A 336 -12.04 2.91 8.57
CA TYR A 336 -12.17 1.75 9.47
C TYR A 336 -11.16 1.78 10.62
N VAL A 337 -10.06 2.52 10.49
CA VAL A 337 -9.13 2.72 11.61
C VAL A 337 -9.83 3.33 12.84
N TYR A 338 -10.78 4.25 12.63
CA TYR A 338 -11.53 4.86 13.72
C TYR A 338 -12.45 3.87 14.44
N TYR A 339 -13.01 2.90 13.71
CA TYR A 339 -13.77 1.81 14.30
C TYR A 339 -12.91 0.95 15.23
N ASP A 340 -11.75 0.50 14.78
CA ASP A 340 -10.86 -0.35 15.57
C ASP A 340 -10.26 0.40 16.76
N VAL A 341 -9.89 1.66 16.58
CA VAL A 341 -9.40 2.53 17.66
C VAL A 341 -10.50 2.76 18.70
N GLY A 342 -11.72 3.05 18.24
CA GLY A 342 -12.90 3.19 19.10
C GLY A 342 -13.16 1.94 19.91
N LYS A 343 -13.16 0.77 19.25
CA LYS A 343 -13.33 -0.54 19.88
C LYS A 343 -12.22 -0.86 20.88
N ASN A 344 -10.96 -0.52 20.56
CA ASN A 344 -9.84 -0.71 21.45
C ASN A 344 -9.98 0.12 22.75
N TYR A 345 -10.30 1.40 22.65
CA TYR A 345 -10.52 2.24 23.83
C TYR A 345 -11.79 1.86 24.60
N PHE A 346 -12.83 1.39 23.91
CA PHE A 346 -14.01 0.81 24.55
C PHE A 346 -13.65 -0.40 25.40
N SER A 347 -12.86 -1.33 24.88
CA SER A 347 -12.37 -2.51 25.61
C SER A 347 -11.50 -2.12 26.81
N MET A 348 -10.77 -1.01 26.72
CA MET A 348 -10.04 -0.42 27.86
C MET A 348 -10.95 0.29 28.88
N LYS A 349 -12.26 0.34 28.65
CA LYS A 349 -13.25 1.14 29.41
C LYS A 349 -12.97 2.65 29.42
N LYS A 350 -12.20 3.14 28.45
CA LYS A 350 -11.89 4.58 28.26
C LYS A 350 -12.90 5.22 27.31
N TYR A 351 -14.16 5.29 27.77
CA TYR A 351 -15.31 5.66 26.94
C TYR A 351 -15.22 7.06 26.30
N ALA A 352 -14.64 8.04 27.02
CA ALA A 352 -14.45 9.38 26.45
C ALA A 352 -13.48 9.37 25.24
N GLN A 353 -12.39 8.61 25.34
CA GLN A 353 -11.43 8.45 24.24
C GLN A 353 -12.03 7.63 23.08
N ALA A 354 -12.75 6.56 23.39
CA ALA A 354 -13.45 5.77 22.39
C ALA A 354 -14.44 6.66 21.60
N LEU A 355 -15.25 7.44 22.31
CA LEU A 355 -16.24 8.33 21.69
C LEU A 355 -15.59 9.38 20.79
N LYS A 356 -14.47 9.99 21.22
CA LYS A 356 -13.70 10.94 20.41
C LYS A 356 -13.35 10.37 19.03
N TYR A 357 -12.75 9.18 18.99
CA TYR A 357 -12.32 8.59 17.72
C TYR A 357 -13.50 8.13 16.87
N VAL A 358 -14.53 7.56 17.49
CA VAL A 358 -15.76 7.18 16.78
C VAL A 358 -16.43 8.41 16.16
N GLU A 359 -16.46 9.54 16.85
CA GLU A 359 -17.03 10.78 16.31
C GLU A 359 -16.18 11.38 15.19
N MET A 360 -14.86 11.25 15.24
CA MET A 360 -13.98 11.60 14.11
C MET A 360 -14.34 10.78 12.87
N GLY A 361 -14.51 9.48 12.99
CA GLY A 361 -14.95 8.62 11.88
C GLY A 361 -16.36 8.99 11.38
N LEU A 362 -17.31 9.22 12.28
CA LEU A 362 -18.68 9.64 11.93
C LEU A 362 -18.76 11.03 11.30
N SER A 363 -17.79 11.91 11.56
CA SER A 363 -17.73 13.22 10.88
C SER A 363 -17.38 13.09 9.39
N ILE A 364 -16.66 12.01 9.02
CA ILE A 364 -16.32 11.69 7.63
C ILE A 364 -17.45 10.90 6.96
N GLN A 365 -17.94 9.87 7.65
CA GLN A 365 -19.03 9.01 7.17
C GLN A 365 -20.11 8.86 8.26
N PRO A 366 -21.09 9.78 8.31
CA PRO A 366 -22.11 9.82 9.38
C PRO A 366 -22.95 8.55 9.48
N GLU A 367 -23.07 7.81 8.41
CA GLU A 367 -23.94 6.65 8.25
C GLU A 367 -23.21 5.30 8.41
N ASN A 368 -21.94 5.32 8.82
CA ASN A 368 -21.19 4.07 8.99
C ASN A 368 -21.75 3.27 10.17
N LEU A 369 -22.43 2.15 9.86
CA LEU A 369 -23.10 1.31 10.84
C LEU A 369 -22.13 0.74 11.90
N GLY A 370 -20.91 0.37 11.51
CA GLY A 370 -19.88 -0.10 12.43
C GLY A 370 -19.53 0.96 13.49
N LEU A 371 -19.27 2.19 13.07
CA LEU A 371 -18.98 3.30 14.00
C LEU A 371 -20.20 3.65 14.85
N CYS A 372 -21.40 3.66 14.27
CA CYS A 372 -22.65 3.85 15.02
C CYS A 372 -22.81 2.77 16.10
N SER A 373 -22.48 1.52 15.81
CA SER A 373 -22.59 0.41 16.76
C SER A 373 -21.67 0.59 17.97
N VAL A 374 -20.43 1.04 17.74
CA VAL A 374 -19.50 1.35 18.83
C VAL A 374 -20.01 2.53 19.67
N LYS A 375 -20.53 3.61 19.01
CA LYS A 375 -21.12 4.76 19.71
C LYS A 375 -22.29 4.35 20.60
N ILE A 376 -23.20 3.56 20.07
CA ILE A 376 -24.36 3.04 20.79
C ILE A 376 -23.90 2.21 21.99
N SER A 377 -22.90 1.32 21.81
CA SER A 377 -22.34 0.50 22.89
C SER A 377 -21.73 1.37 24.00
N ILE A 378 -20.99 2.44 23.63
CA ILE A 378 -20.42 3.40 24.58
C ILE A 378 -21.52 4.08 25.39
N LEU A 379 -22.51 4.66 24.72
CA LEU A 379 -23.61 5.38 25.33
C LEU A 379 -24.46 4.47 26.24
N TYR A 380 -24.67 3.21 25.82
CA TYR A 380 -25.35 2.20 26.63
C TYR A 380 -24.59 1.91 27.93
N LYS A 381 -23.25 1.72 27.86
CA LYS A 381 -22.42 1.53 29.07
C LYS A 381 -22.39 2.78 29.97
N GLN A 382 -22.56 3.97 29.40
CA GLN A 382 -22.71 5.23 30.15
C GLN A 382 -24.14 5.46 30.69
N ARG A 383 -25.08 4.55 30.44
CA ARG A 383 -26.52 4.65 30.81
C ARG A 383 -27.25 5.82 30.17
N LYS A 384 -26.81 6.29 29.01
CA LYS A 384 -27.42 7.38 28.25
C LYS A 384 -28.47 6.82 27.26
N TYR A 385 -29.47 6.16 27.81
CA TYR A 385 -30.42 5.35 27.02
C TYR A 385 -31.29 6.19 26.06
N GLU A 386 -31.59 7.42 26.37
CA GLU A 386 -32.35 8.32 25.45
C GLU A 386 -31.49 8.69 24.22
N GLU A 387 -30.17 8.97 24.41
CA GLU A 387 -29.26 9.22 23.31
C GLU A 387 -29.13 7.95 22.41
N VAL A 388 -29.08 6.77 23.02
CA VAL A 388 -29.07 5.48 22.29
C VAL A 388 -30.35 5.31 21.47
N ARG A 389 -31.52 5.61 22.07
CA ARG A 389 -32.84 5.52 21.40
C ARG A 389 -32.91 6.41 20.17
N THR A 390 -32.45 7.65 20.27
CA THR A 390 -32.41 8.59 19.16
C THR A 390 -31.53 8.11 18.01
N LEU A 391 -30.32 7.59 18.34
CA LEU A 391 -29.41 7.06 17.31
C LEU A 391 -29.96 5.80 16.63
N LEU A 392 -30.61 4.90 17.41
CA LEU A 392 -31.23 3.70 16.87
C LEU A 392 -32.42 4.01 15.98
N GLN A 393 -33.18 5.06 16.26
CA GLN A 393 -34.29 5.47 15.41
C GLN A 393 -33.79 5.85 14.01
N GLY A 394 -32.73 6.64 13.90
CA GLY A 394 -32.10 6.96 12.60
C GLY A 394 -31.50 5.72 11.91
N ALA A 395 -30.90 4.79 12.68
CA ALA A 395 -30.39 3.55 12.11
C ALA A 395 -31.51 2.63 11.58
N LEU A 396 -32.65 2.55 12.27
CA LEU A 396 -33.81 1.75 11.85
C LEU A 396 -34.48 2.30 10.59
N GLU A 397 -34.54 3.62 10.43
CA GLU A 397 -35.08 4.23 9.21
C GLU A 397 -34.29 3.83 7.98
N LYS A 398 -32.99 3.65 8.13
CA LYS A 398 -32.05 3.36 7.04
C LYS A 398 -31.77 1.88 6.84
N TYR A 399 -31.68 1.12 7.93
CA TYR A 399 -31.32 -0.30 7.96
C TYR A 399 -32.37 -1.11 8.73
N PRO A 400 -33.65 -1.12 8.28
CA PRO A 400 -34.74 -1.75 9.03
C PRO A 400 -34.58 -3.26 9.19
N ASP A 401 -33.93 -3.92 8.21
CA ASP A 401 -33.74 -5.37 8.18
C ASP A 401 -32.39 -5.82 8.76
N ASP A 402 -31.55 -4.89 9.21
CA ASP A 402 -30.26 -5.25 9.81
C ASP A 402 -30.48 -5.86 11.20
N ILE A 403 -30.04 -7.11 11.36
CA ILE A 403 -30.24 -7.92 12.57
C ILE A 403 -29.64 -7.24 13.79
N TRP A 404 -28.45 -6.63 13.68
CA TRP A 404 -27.82 -5.93 14.78
C TRP A 404 -28.65 -4.72 15.24
N VAL A 405 -29.16 -3.93 14.28
CA VAL A 405 -30.00 -2.76 14.56
C VAL A 405 -31.30 -3.18 15.26
N GLN A 406 -31.95 -4.24 14.78
CA GLN A 406 -33.14 -4.79 15.39
C GLN A 406 -32.89 -5.29 16.81
N GLN A 407 -31.81 -6.01 17.05
CA GLN A 407 -31.41 -6.48 18.39
C GLN A 407 -31.17 -5.32 19.34
N ALA A 408 -30.37 -4.33 18.92
CA ALA A 408 -30.05 -3.16 19.74
C ALA A 408 -31.34 -2.37 20.10
N ASN A 409 -32.27 -2.24 19.14
CA ASN A 409 -33.56 -1.60 19.38
C ASN A 409 -34.40 -2.38 20.40
N ALA A 410 -34.50 -3.69 20.25
CA ALA A 410 -35.25 -4.54 21.19
C ALA A 410 -34.67 -4.48 22.60
N MET A 411 -33.34 -4.42 22.74
CA MET A 411 -32.68 -4.25 24.05
C MET A 411 -33.06 -2.91 24.71
N ILE A 412 -33.14 -1.84 23.93
CA ILE A 412 -33.56 -0.52 24.43
C ILE A 412 -35.05 -0.50 24.77
N LEU A 413 -35.90 -1.10 23.95
CA LEU A 413 -37.33 -1.26 24.24
C LEU A 413 -37.54 -2.05 25.55
N ALA A 414 -36.81 -3.14 25.74
CA ALA A 414 -36.85 -3.91 26.97
C ALA A 414 -36.41 -3.10 28.21
N HIS A 415 -35.39 -2.24 28.05
CA HIS A 415 -34.95 -1.32 29.10
C HIS A 415 -36.07 -0.35 29.50
N PHE A 416 -36.80 0.19 28.52
CA PHE A 416 -37.97 1.06 28.74
C PHE A 416 -39.26 0.29 29.09
N LYS A 417 -39.18 -0.99 29.40
CA LYS A 417 -40.29 -1.90 29.78
C LYS A 417 -41.33 -2.11 28.67
N GLN A 418 -40.97 -1.83 27.42
CA GLN A 418 -41.79 -2.12 26.25
C GLN A 418 -41.58 -3.56 25.79
N TYR A 419 -41.96 -4.50 26.64
CA TYR A 419 -41.63 -5.92 26.47
C TYR A 419 -42.32 -6.57 25.27
N ASP A 420 -43.57 -6.12 24.94
CA ASP A 420 -44.31 -6.66 23.81
C ASP A 420 -43.66 -6.32 22.48
N GLU A 421 -43.21 -5.07 22.33
CA GLU A 421 -42.50 -4.63 21.14
C GLU A 421 -41.12 -5.31 21.02
N ALA A 422 -40.40 -5.44 22.11
CA ALA A 422 -39.12 -6.16 22.13
C ALA A 422 -39.26 -7.61 21.68
N VAL A 423 -40.28 -8.33 22.21
CA VAL A 423 -40.56 -9.71 21.81
C VAL A 423 -40.96 -9.80 20.34
N LYS A 424 -41.81 -8.88 19.86
CA LYS A 424 -42.23 -8.83 18.45
C LYS A 424 -41.06 -8.70 17.48
N ILE A 425 -39.99 -8.01 17.89
CA ILE A 425 -38.77 -7.86 17.09
C ILE A 425 -37.88 -9.09 17.21
N LEU A 426 -37.63 -9.60 18.42
CA LEU A 426 -36.64 -10.64 18.66
C LEU A 426 -37.12 -12.05 18.25
N GLU A 427 -38.40 -12.37 18.37
CA GLU A 427 -38.90 -13.70 18.09
C GLU A 427 -38.77 -14.12 16.63
N PRO A 428 -39.07 -13.26 15.61
CA PRO A 428 -38.86 -13.60 14.20
C PRO A 428 -37.40 -13.89 13.84
N ILE A 429 -36.45 -13.19 14.50
CA ILE A 429 -34.99 -13.30 14.23
C ILE A 429 -34.31 -14.24 15.21
N ARG A 430 -35.05 -15.00 16.02
CA ARG A 430 -34.51 -15.87 17.09
C ARG A 430 -33.46 -16.87 16.59
N LYS A 431 -33.62 -17.44 15.42
CA LYS A 431 -32.64 -18.36 14.82
C LYS A 431 -31.33 -17.66 14.50
N ASP A 432 -31.40 -16.44 13.98
CA ASP A 432 -30.24 -15.64 13.59
C ASP A 432 -29.51 -15.09 14.84
N LEU A 433 -30.24 -14.91 15.97
CA LEU A 433 -29.65 -14.53 17.27
C LEU A 433 -28.66 -15.56 17.80
N GLN A 434 -28.80 -16.81 17.40
CA GLN A 434 -27.91 -17.89 17.81
C GLN A 434 -26.49 -17.73 17.24
N GLU A 435 -26.34 -17.03 16.11
CA GLU A 435 -25.08 -16.87 15.42
C GLU A 435 -24.43 -15.49 15.69
N VAL A 436 -25.24 -14.45 15.91
CA VAL A 436 -24.74 -13.06 15.89
C VAL A 436 -24.61 -12.41 17.28
N ASN A 437 -25.62 -12.55 18.15
CA ASN A 437 -25.59 -11.95 19.48
C ASN A 437 -26.40 -12.75 20.51
N VAL A 438 -25.74 -13.69 21.12
CA VAL A 438 -26.34 -14.58 22.12
C VAL A 438 -27.00 -13.85 23.28
N TYR A 439 -26.51 -12.66 23.68
CA TYR A 439 -27.10 -11.88 24.79
C TYR A 439 -28.54 -11.42 24.49
N ALA A 440 -28.92 -11.28 23.24
CA ALA A 440 -30.29 -10.95 22.86
C ALA A 440 -31.29 -12.06 23.23
N LEU A 441 -30.88 -13.33 23.28
CA LEU A 441 -31.68 -14.43 23.81
C LEU A 441 -31.96 -14.26 25.29
N PHE A 442 -30.99 -13.80 26.07
CA PHE A 442 -31.20 -13.48 27.50
C PHE A 442 -32.22 -12.33 27.66
N VAL A 443 -32.11 -11.30 26.81
CA VAL A 443 -33.10 -10.19 26.79
C VAL A 443 -34.49 -10.70 26.45
N LEU A 444 -34.63 -11.57 25.45
CA LEU A 444 -35.89 -12.19 25.05
C LEU A 444 -36.49 -13.03 26.20
N ALA A 445 -35.67 -13.89 26.84
CA ALA A 445 -36.10 -14.66 27.98
C ALA A 445 -36.59 -13.77 29.14
N ASN A 446 -35.89 -12.66 29.42
CA ASN A 446 -36.30 -11.70 30.44
C ASN A 446 -37.60 -10.97 30.06
N CYS A 447 -37.80 -10.63 28.79
CA CYS A 447 -39.05 -10.04 28.30
C CYS A 447 -40.24 -10.99 28.52
N TYR A 448 -40.10 -12.28 28.17
CA TYR A 448 -41.11 -13.29 28.47
C TYR A 448 -41.41 -13.43 29.98
N PHE A 449 -40.35 -13.41 30.81
CA PHE A 449 -40.51 -13.44 32.26
C PHE A 449 -41.34 -12.24 32.78
N LYS A 450 -41.02 -11.02 32.30
CA LYS A 450 -41.76 -9.81 32.70
C LYS A 450 -43.20 -9.79 32.22
N LYS A 451 -43.47 -10.46 31.10
CA LYS A 451 -44.84 -10.71 30.59
C LYS A 451 -45.58 -11.84 31.28
N LYS A 452 -44.95 -12.54 32.22
CA LYS A 452 -45.47 -13.73 32.92
C LYS A 452 -45.65 -14.97 32.02
N GLU A 453 -44.99 -14.99 30.86
CA GLU A 453 -44.93 -16.15 29.94
C GLU A 453 -43.75 -17.04 30.38
N TYR A 454 -43.86 -17.62 31.57
CA TYR A 454 -42.74 -18.27 32.28
C TYR A 454 -42.17 -19.47 31.55
N GLU A 455 -43.01 -20.29 30.89
CA GLU A 455 -42.56 -21.46 30.13
C GLU A 455 -41.66 -21.04 28.95
N LYS A 456 -42.09 -20.08 28.17
CA LYS A 456 -41.29 -19.52 27.05
C LYS A 456 -40.00 -18.88 27.55
N SER A 457 -40.06 -18.24 28.73
CA SER A 457 -38.90 -17.68 29.38
C SER A 457 -37.85 -18.73 29.72
N LEU A 458 -38.29 -19.83 30.31
CA LEU A 458 -37.43 -20.95 30.70
C LEU A 458 -36.81 -21.64 29.48
N GLU A 459 -37.61 -21.91 28.44
CA GLU A 459 -37.14 -22.50 27.18
C GLU A 459 -36.09 -21.62 26.48
N THR A 460 -36.36 -20.32 26.37
CA THR A 460 -35.43 -19.36 25.72
C THR A 460 -34.15 -19.20 26.55
N PHE A 461 -34.25 -19.27 27.89
CA PHE A 461 -33.09 -19.16 28.75
C PHE A 461 -32.24 -20.43 28.74
N LEU A 462 -32.86 -21.62 28.62
CA LEU A 462 -32.15 -22.87 28.38
C LEU A 462 -31.36 -22.82 27.07
N GLU A 463 -31.99 -22.35 26.00
CA GLU A 463 -31.33 -22.14 24.71
C GLU A 463 -30.12 -21.21 24.82
N TYR A 464 -30.25 -20.09 25.55
CA TYR A 464 -29.16 -19.19 25.84
C TYR A 464 -28.01 -19.87 26.58
N SER A 465 -28.32 -20.72 27.59
CA SER A 465 -27.34 -21.40 28.45
C SER A 465 -26.47 -22.42 27.70
N GLN A 466 -26.90 -22.90 26.53
CA GLN A 466 -26.21 -23.93 25.75
C GLN A 466 -25.14 -23.36 24.81
N LYS A 467 -24.88 -22.05 24.81
CA LYS A 467 -23.99 -21.40 23.88
C LYS A 467 -22.54 -21.36 24.36
N GLU A 468 -21.61 -21.57 23.45
CA GLU A 468 -20.17 -21.61 23.71
C GLU A 468 -19.57 -20.25 24.15
N TYR A 469 -20.31 -19.14 24.01
CA TYR A 469 -19.83 -17.79 24.31
C TYR A 469 -20.02 -17.35 25.77
N LEU A 470 -20.39 -18.22 26.66
CA LEU A 470 -20.65 -17.89 28.08
C LEU A 470 -19.39 -17.39 28.79
N GLU A 471 -18.21 -17.80 28.38
CA GLU A 471 -16.91 -17.39 28.93
C GLU A 471 -16.61 -15.88 28.73
N TYR A 472 -17.28 -15.20 27.81
CA TYR A 472 -17.10 -13.79 27.53
C TYR A 472 -18.02 -12.86 28.32
N LEU A 473 -18.82 -13.39 29.25
CA LEU A 473 -19.75 -12.62 30.05
C LEU A 473 -19.05 -11.69 31.04
N GLU A 474 -19.47 -10.44 31.09
CA GLU A 474 -18.97 -9.49 32.08
C GLU A 474 -19.54 -9.81 33.50
N LYS A 475 -18.83 -9.38 34.56
CA LYS A 475 -19.29 -9.56 35.95
C LYS A 475 -20.72 -9.05 36.23
N GLN A 476 -21.14 -8.02 35.48
CA GLN A 476 -22.50 -7.46 35.62
C GLN A 476 -23.53 -8.40 34.99
N ASP A 477 -23.22 -9.01 33.86
CA ASP A 477 -24.11 -9.97 33.19
C ASP A 477 -24.25 -11.23 34.03
N ILE A 478 -23.15 -11.72 34.62
CA ILE A 478 -23.15 -12.86 35.54
C ILE A 478 -24.07 -12.59 36.75
N ARG A 479 -24.06 -11.38 37.31
CA ARG A 479 -24.97 -11.03 38.41
C ARG A 479 -26.43 -11.06 37.97
N SER A 480 -26.72 -10.53 36.78
CA SER A 480 -28.07 -10.53 36.22
C SER A 480 -28.56 -11.94 35.95
N ILE A 481 -27.71 -12.81 35.43
CA ILE A 481 -27.98 -14.23 35.16
C ILE A 481 -28.25 -14.95 36.49
N ARG A 482 -27.39 -14.80 37.49
CA ARG A 482 -27.62 -15.39 38.83
C ARG A 482 -28.95 -14.98 39.45
N SER A 483 -29.29 -13.70 39.37
CA SER A 483 -30.56 -13.19 39.83
C SER A 483 -31.73 -13.81 39.11
N PHE A 484 -31.59 -13.98 37.79
CA PHE A 484 -32.64 -14.55 36.94
C PHE A 484 -32.85 -16.03 37.18
N ILE A 485 -31.77 -16.81 37.32
CA ILE A 485 -31.84 -18.24 37.76
C ILE A 485 -32.60 -18.36 39.08
N LYS A 486 -32.24 -17.54 40.07
CA LYS A 486 -32.91 -17.55 41.38
C LYS A 486 -34.43 -17.23 41.31
N GLU A 487 -34.82 -16.41 40.39
CA GLU A 487 -36.24 -16.07 40.16
C GLU A 487 -36.99 -17.25 39.49
N LEU A 488 -36.36 -17.86 38.46
CA LEU A 488 -36.92 -19.05 37.80
C LEU A 488 -37.00 -20.26 38.74
N SER A 489 -36.01 -20.51 39.62
CA SER A 489 -36.01 -21.61 40.59
C SER A 489 -37.19 -21.56 41.58
N LYS A 490 -37.71 -20.34 41.85
CA LYS A 490 -38.92 -20.21 42.68
C LYS A 490 -40.19 -20.64 41.94
N LEU A 491 -40.23 -20.49 40.62
CA LEU A 491 -41.37 -20.80 39.78
C LEU A 491 -41.38 -22.26 39.31
N PHE A 492 -40.18 -22.83 39.12
CA PHE A 492 -39.95 -24.15 38.59
C PHE A 492 -39.03 -24.98 39.52
N PRO A 493 -39.38 -25.25 40.79
CA PRO A 493 -38.47 -25.78 41.83
C PRO A 493 -37.92 -27.20 41.57
N ASN A 494 -38.48 -27.96 40.63
CA ASN A 494 -38.06 -29.34 40.29
C ASN A 494 -38.00 -29.56 38.78
N ASP A 495 -37.74 -28.55 37.98
CA ASP A 495 -37.68 -28.66 36.53
C ASP A 495 -36.26 -29.02 36.08
N ASP A 496 -36.12 -30.13 35.36
CA ASP A 496 -34.83 -30.63 34.86
C ASP A 496 -34.10 -29.63 33.96
N ARG A 497 -34.85 -28.79 33.24
CA ARG A 497 -34.30 -27.73 32.41
C ARG A 497 -33.52 -26.71 33.24
N LEU A 498 -33.98 -26.43 34.45
CA LEU A 498 -33.31 -25.51 35.35
C LEU A 498 -32.00 -26.09 35.89
N ASN A 499 -31.98 -27.38 36.20
CA ASN A 499 -30.76 -28.08 36.58
C ASN A 499 -29.72 -28.04 35.42
N GLN A 500 -30.18 -28.22 34.20
CA GLN A 500 -29.31 -28.12 33.01
C GLN A 500 -28.79 -26.70 32.80
N ILE A 501 -29.60 -25.67 33.01
CA ILE A 501 -29.19 -24.27 32.96
C ILE A 501 -28.11 -23.97 33.99
N GLU A 502 -28.30 -24.41 35.23
CA GLU A 502 -27.33 -24.23 36.33
C GLU A 502 -26.01 -24.94 36.01
N GLU A 503 -26.06 -26.15 35.45
CA GLU A 503 -24.88 -26.88 35.02
C GLU A 503 -24.12 -26.19 33.90
N ASN A 504 -24.83 -25.70 32.88
CA ASN A 504 -24.25 -24.97 31.75
C ASN A 504 -23.55 -23.67 32.21
N PHE A 505 -24.10 -22.96 33.20
CA PHE A 505 -23.49 -21.75 33.75
C PHE A 505 -22.46 -22.00 34.86
N LYS A 506 -22.31 -23.22 35.36
CA LYS A 506 -21.40 -23.56 36.47
C LYS A 506 -19.94 -23.09 36.24
N PRO A 507 -19.35 -23.25 35.04
CA PRO A 507 -17.98 -22.76 34.77
C PRO A 507 -17.83 -21.24 34.91
N VAL A 508 -18.89 -20.50 34.59
CA VAL A 508 -18.91 -19.03 34.60
C VAL A 508 -19.31 -18.46 35.95
N LEU A 509 -20.25 -19.14 36.64
CA LEU A 509 -20.78 -18.73 37.94
C LEU A 509 -19.82 -19.04 39.07
N ASN A 510 -19.08 -20.13 38.97
CA ASN A 510 -18.10 -20.59 39.94
C ASN A 510 -16.76 -20.86 39.23
N PRO A 511 -16.04 -19.82 38.78
CA PRO A 511 -14.73 -20.05 38.20
C PRO A 511 -13.85 -20.74 39.24
N ILE A 512 -13.31 -21.90 38.87
CA ILE A 512 -12.27 -22.57 39.66
C ILE A 512 -11.12 -21.56 39.79
N GLU A 513 -10.74 -21.22 41.03
CA GLU A 513 -9.67 -20.29 41.40
C GLU A 513 -8.33 -20.63 40.73
#